data_f1eeb652c3323b15001d45f41256c7a5
#
_entry.id   f1eeb652c3323b15001d45f41256c7a5
#
_cell.length_a   1.000
_cell.length_b   1.000
_cell.length_c   1.000
_cell.angle_alpha   90.00
_cell.angle_beta   90.00
_cell.angle_gamma   90.00
#
_symmetry.space_group_name_H-M   'P 1'
#
loop_
_entity.id
_entity.type
_entity.pdbx_description
1 polymer ?
#
loop_
_entity_poly.entity_id
_entity_poly.type
_entity_poly.pdbx_seq_one_letter_code
_entity_poly.pdbx_strand_id
1 'polypeptide(L)'
;QPNSPQRRQAYLADVTYGTNNEFGFDYLRDNMASRPEDLVQRKHNYAIVDEVDSVLIDDARTPLIISGPTPQGDKHEFNQLKPKIEKLVKAQRDFVNTVLVDAKRKLAADSSAVSDKKELSKMHEEGGLALLRAFRGLPRNKALIKYLSEPGVKATLQKTENYYMQDNSKEMPKVDEELFFTIDEKTNGFELQDKGVELITDSSEDANFFIMPDIGAEIAVLEKSDMEKQAMLGKKDALLQDYSVKSERIHTVNQLLKAYTLFEKDTEYVLMDNKVKIVDEQTGRIMDGRRYSDGLHQAIEAKENVKIEAATQTYATVTLQNYFRMFNKLAGMTGTAETEAGELWEIYELDVTVIPTNRPIQRDDRDDMVYKTTREKYNAVIDEVVDLTKKGRPVLVGTTSVEISELLGRMLKMRGIKHQILNAKVHQREAEVVASAGIAGAVTIATNMAGRG
;
A
#
# COMPACT_ATOMS: atom_id res chain seq x y z
N GLN A 1 27.61 14.11 4.71
CA GLN A 1 26.69 14.61 5.75
C GLN A 1 25.89 15.79 5.21
N PRO A 2 24.59 15.88 5.50
CA PRO A 2 23.76 17.02 5.10
C PRO A 2 24.38 18.33 5.58
N ASN A 3 24.23 19.39 4.79
CA ASN A 3 24.69 20.75 5.08
C ASN A 3 26.18 20.89 5.45
N SER A 4 27.03 19.89 5.10
CA SER A 4 28.45 19.95 5.36
C SER A 4 29.17 20.93 4.41
N PRO A 5 30.34 21.50 4.82
CA PRO A 5 31.14 22.33 3.92
C PRO A 5 31.52 21.62 2.61
N GLN A 6 31.80 20.30 2.66
CA GLN A 6 32.11 19.51 1.48
C GLN A 6 30.92 19.42 0.53
N ARG A 7 29.69 19.28 1.06
CA ARG A 7 28.48 19.24 0.24
C ARG A 7 28.22 20.59 -0.45
N ARG A 8 28.41 21.70 0.23
CA ARG A 8 28.37 23.03 -0.38
C ARG A 8 29.42 23.19 -1.49
N GLN A 9 30.66 22.75 -1.22
CA GLN A 9 31.71 22.82 -2.22
C GLN A 9 31.38 21.99 -3.46
N ALA A 10 30.74 20.81 -3.31
CA ALA A 10 30.29 20.02 -4.42
C ALA A 10 29.25 20.74 -5.29
N TYR A 11 28.32 21.48 -4.69
CA TYR A 11 27.36 22.30 -5.43
C TYR A 11 27.96 23.57 -6.06
N LEU A 12 29.15 23.98 -5.66
CA LEU A 12 29.87 25.09 -6.30
C LEU A 12 30.66 24.66 -7.54
N ALA A 13 30.82 23.37 -7.79
CA ALA A 13 31.45 22.85 -9.00
C ALA A 13 30.62 23.17 -10.25
N ASP A 14 31.28 23.23 -11.41
CA ASP A 14 30.62 23.47 -12.70
C ASP A 14 29.60 22.37 -13.04
N VAL A 15 29.92 21.13 -12.71
CA VAL A 15 29.02 19.96 -12.83
C VAL A 15 28.96 19.24 -11.49
N THR A 16 27.73 19.05 -11.00
CA THR A 16 27.45 18.26 -9.79
C THR A 16 26.62 17.05 -10.19
N TYR A 17 27.02 15.86 -9.79
CA TYR A 17 26.25 14.64 -10.03
C TYR A 17 26.01 13.87 -8.73
N GLY A 18 24.92 13.13 -8.69
CA GLY A 18 24.49 12.36 -7.53
C GLY A 18 23.16 11.68 -7.81
N THR A 19 22.59 11.03 -6.82
CA THR A 19 21.26 10.42 -6.96
C THR A 19 20.16 11.47 -6.88
N ASN A 20 19.05 11.23 -7.58
CA ASN A 20 17.86 12.09 -7.58
C ASN A 20 17.34 12.41 -6.16
N ASN A 21 17.33 11.39 -5.29
CA ASN A 21 16.89 11.52 -3.90
C ASN A 21 17.79 12.47 -3.10
N GLU A 22 19.11 12.41 -3.27
CA GLU A 22 20.05 13.28 -2.58
C GLU A 22 19.80 14.75 -2.92
N PHE A 23 19.60 15.06 -4.20
CA PHE A 23 19.27 16.41 -4.64
C PHE A 23 17.93 16.88 -4.10
N GLY A 24 16.89 16.05 -4.16
CA GLY A 24 15.58 16.40 -3.65
C GLY A 24 15.56 16.59 -2.13
N PHE A 25 16.29 15.77 -1.37
CA PHE A 25 16.41 15.97 0.08
C PHE A 25 17.23 17.21 0.44
N ASP A 26 18.25 17.57 -0.33
CA ASP A 26 18.97 18.84 -0.11
C ASP A 26 18.09 20.03 -0.39
N TYR A 27 17.25 19.98 -1.44
CA TYR A 27 16.24 20.99 -1.70
C TYR A 27 15.27 21.15 -0.52
N LEU A 28 14.76 20.07 0.04
CA LEU A 28 13.89 20.10 1.21
C LEU A 28 14.58 20.73 2.41
N ARG A 29 15.85 20.38 2.67
CA ARG A 29 16.64 20.97 3.76
C ARG A 29 16.89 22.45 3.55
N ASP A 30 17.18 22.86 2.32
CA ASP A 30 17.35 24.27 1.98
C ASP A 30 16.06 25.08 2.25
N ASN A 31 14.88 24.51 1.94
CA ASN A 31 13.60 25.15 2.26
C ASN A 31 13.28 25.22 3.75
N MET A 32 13.96 24.41 4.58
CA MET A 32 13.84 24.44 6.02
C MET A 32 14.92 25.30 6.69
N ALA A 33 15.88 25.83 5.92
CA ALA A 33 16.99 26.62 6.43
C ALA A 33 16.49 27.96 6.94
N SER A 34 16.98 28.36 8.13
CA SER A 34 16.64 29.66 8.76
C SER A 34 17.54 30.81 8.29
N ARG A 35 18.67 30.50 7.63
CA ARG A 35 19.67 31.49 7.22
C ARG A 35 20.12 31.20 5.78
N PRO A 36 20.39 32.26 4.94
CA PRO A 36 20.88 32.06 3.57
C PRO A 36 22.21 31.31 3.49
N GLU A 37 23.06 31.47 4.48
CA GLU A 37 24.37 30.78 4.59
C GLU A 37 24.23 29.27 4.84
N ASP A 38 23.06 28.78 5.24
CA ASP A 38 22.78 27.35 5.43
C ASP A 38 22.33 26.65 4.14
N LEU A 39 22.02 27.42 3.08
CA LEU A 39 21.65 26.88 1.78
C LEU A 39 22.83 26.20 1.13
N VAL A 40 22.63 25.02 0.54
CA VAL A 40 23.66 24.28 -0.17
C VAL A 40 23.48 24.29 -1.68
N GLN A 41 22.25 24.33 -2.17
CA GLN A 41 21.96 24.32 -3.60
C GLN A 41 22.04 25.72 -4.20
N ARG A 42 22.34 25.78 -5.49
CA ARG A 42 22.27 26.97 -6.33
C ARG A 42 20.94 27.00 -7.10
N LYS A 43 20.77 28.02 -7.96
CA LYS A 43 19.62 28.06 -8.88
C LYS A 43 19.58 26.81 -9.77
N HIS A 44 18.38 26.30 -9.98
CA HIS A 44 18.12 25.14 -10.82
C HIS A 44 18.18 25.51 -12.31
N ASN A 45 19.38 25.51 -12.89
CA ASN A 45 19.57 25.94 -14.28
C ASN A 45 19.40 24.79 -15.28
N TYR A 46 20.17 23.72 -15.13
CA TYR A 46 20.16 22.61 -16.07
C TYR A 46 20.33 21.29 -15.33
N ALA A 47 19.47 20.32 -15.63
CA ALA A 47 19.60 18.95 -15.17
C ALA A 47 19.64 17.98 -16.36
N ILE A 48 20.49 16.96 -16.25
CA ILE A 48 20.50 15.78 -17.11
C ILE A 48 20.17 14.59 -16.23
N VAL A 49 19.09 13.88 -16.55
CA VAL A 49 18.59 12.74 -15.78
C VAL A 49 18.92 11.46 -16.54
N ASP A 50 19.67 10.57 -15.91
CA ASP A 50 19.91 9.23 -16.41
C ASP A 50 18.76 8.32 -16.00
N GLU A 51 18.41 7.31 -16.82
CA GLU A 51 17.21 6.49 -16.67
C GLU A 51 15.96 7.36 -16.45
N VAL A 52 15.76 8.30 -17.38
CA VAL A 52 14.80 9.40 -17.24
C VAL A 52 13.36 8.93 -17.11
N ASP A 53 12.96 7.84 -17.75
CA ASP A 53 11.65 7.21 -17.63
C ASP A 53 11.41 6.71 -16.20
N SER A 54 12.38 6.06 -15.57
CA SER A 54 12.29 5.64 -14.19
C SER A 54 12.10 6.81 -13.22
N VAL A 55 12.90 7.87 -13.39
CA VAL A 55 12.92 9.00 -12.46
C VAL A 55 11.75 9.95 -12.68
N LEU A 56 11.40 10.26 -13.95
CA LEU A 56 10.43 11.29 -14.29
C LEU A 56 9.03 10.74 -14.59
N ILE A 57 8.87 9.42 -14.77
CA ILE A 57 7.56 8.79 -15.00
C ILE A 57 7.23 7.85 -13.84
N ASP A 58 7.97 6.76 -13.66
CA ASP A 58 7.62 5.73 -12.65
C ASP A 58 7.68 6.25 -11.21
N ASP A 59 8.81 6.87 -10.82
CA ASP A 59 9.04 7.37 -9.46
C ASP A 59 8.61 8.83 -9.29
N ALA A 60 8.15 9.48 -10.35
CA ALA A 60 7.90 10.92 -10.39
C ALA A 60 6.96 11.43 -9.30
N ARG A 61 5.91 10.67 -9.00
CA ARG A 61 4.87 11.02 -8.01
C ARG A 61 5.22 10.60 -6.59
N THR A 62 6.28 9.83 -6.42
CA THR A 62 6.73 9.39 -5.09
C THR A 62 7.30 10.60 -4.33
N PRO A 63 6.72 11.00 -3.19
CA PRO A 63 7.20 12.17 -2.46
C PRO A 63 8.46 11.84 -1.66
N LEU A 64 9.41 12.74 -1.70
CA LEU A 64 10.47 12.83 -0.71
C LEU A 64 9.93 13.59 0.51
N ILE A 65 10.10 13.04 1.70
CA ILE A 65 9.49 13.56 2.92
C ILE A 65 10.56 13.73 3.99
N ILE A 66 10.62 14.90 4.62
CA ILE A 66 11.34 15.10 5.87
C ILE A 66 10.33 15.21 6.99
N SER A 67 10.41 14.31 7.96
CA SER A 67 9.56 14.29 9.13
C SER A 67 10.39 14.21 10.41
N GLY A 68 9.82 14.63 11.51
CA GLY A 68 10.43 14.52 12.83
C GLY A 68 9.41 14.17 13.90
N PRO A 69 9.86 13.74 15.11
CA PRO A 69 8.98 13.35 16.17
C PRO A 69 8.14 14.52 16.67
N THR A 70 6.87 14.27 16.98
CA THR A 70 6.00 15.24 17.63
C THR A 70 6.26 15.31 19.12
N PRO A 71 6.14 16.47 19.78
CA PRO A 71 6.32 16.61 21.23
C PRO A 71 5.33 15.78 22.08
N GLN A 72 4.20 15.40 21.52
CA GLN A 72 3.13 14.65 22.18
C GLN A 72 3.12 13.14 21.82
N GLY A 73 4.13 12.65 21.11
CA GLY A 73 4.13 11.36 20.42
C GLY A 73 4.08 10.09 21.25
N ASP A 74 4.18 10.15 22.59
CA ASP A 74 4.20 8.96 23.47
C ASP A 74 2.85 8.63 24.11
N LYS A 75 1.81 9.47 23.92
CA LYS A 75 0.47 9.24 24.47
C LYS A 75 -0.43 8.63 23.41
N HIS A 76 -0.33 7.34 23.21
CA HIS A 76 -1.21 6.61 22.28
C HIS A 76 -1.80 5.36 22.93
N GLU A 77 -3.05 5.05 22.58
CA GLU A 77 -3.80 3.92 23.13
C GLU A 77 -3.59 2.61 22.33
N PHE A 78 -2.62 2.53 21.37
CA PHE A 78 -2.45 1.38 20.48
C PHE A 78 -2.32 0.06 21.23
N ASN A 79 -1.45 -0.02 22.24
CA ASN A 79 -1.24 -1.25 23.03
C ASN A 79 -2.47 -1.60 23.88
N GLN A 80 -3.22 -0.60 24.35
CA GLN A 80 -4.40 -0.80 25.20
C GLN A 80 -5.59 -1.31 24.36
N LEU A 81 -5.75 -0.76 23.16
CA LEU A 81 -6.86 -1.10 22.27
C LEU A 81 -6.61 -2.35 21.43
N LYS A 82 -5.35 -2.74 21.24
CA LYS A 82 -4.98 -3.91 20.45
C LYS A 82 -5.75 -5.18 20.79
N PRO A 83 -5.86 -5.64 22.06
CA PRO A 83 -6.59 -6.86 22.39
C PRO A 83 -8.08 -6.79 22.00
N LYS A 84 -8.69 -5.61 22.10
CA LYS A 84 -10.07 -5.35 21.70
C LYS A 84 -10.23 -5.49 20.18
N ILE A 85 -9.29 -4.93 19.43
CA ILE A 85 -9.28 -5.01 17.96
C ILE A 85 -9.00 -6.43 17.47
N GLU A 86 -8.09 -7.18 18.10
CA GLU A 86 -7.89 -8.60 17.79
C GLU A 86 -9.15 -9.42 17.95
N LYS A 87 -9.89 -9.21 19.06
CA LYS A 87 -11.19 -9.84 19.31
C LYS A 87 -12.21 -9.46 18.23
N LEU A 88 -12.26 -8.18 17.86
CA LEU A 88 -13.18 -7.64 16.86
C LEU A 88 -12.91 -8.23 15.46
N VAL A 89 -11.64 -8.20 15.03
CA VAL A 89 -11.21 -8.73 13.71
C VAL A 89 -11.45 -10.24 13.64
N LYS A 90 -11.23 -10.97 14.74
CA LYS A 90 -11.52 -12.40 14.80
C LYS A 90 -13.02 -12.67 14.64
N ALA A 91 -13.86 -11.96 15.39
CA ALA A 91 -15.31 -12.10 15.29
C ALA A 91 -15.82 -11.78 13.88
N GLN A 92 -15.33 -10.70 13.28
CA GLN A 92 -15.65 -10.34 11.89
C GLN A 92 -15.23 -11.42 10.89
N ARG A 93 -14.03 -11.98 11.05
CA ARG A 93 -13.52 -13.05 10.17
C ARG A 93 -14.36 -14.31 10.26
N ASP A 94 -14.73 -14.72 11.48
CA ASP A 94 -15.56 -15.89 11.71
C ASP A 94 -16.97 -15.69 11.11
N PHE A 95 -17.55 -14.51 11.30
CA PHE A 95 -18.82 -14.13 10.70
C PHE A 95 -18.76 -14.13 9.17
N VAL A 96 -17.77 -13.46 8.57
CA VAL A 96 -17.60 -13.39 7.11
C VAL A 96 -17.40 -14.77 6.50
N ASN A 97 -16.64 -15.65 7.14
CA ASN A 97 -16.47 -17.03 6.66
C ASN A 97 -17.81 -17.79 6.67
N THR A 98 -18.63 -17.64 7.70
CA THR A 98 -19.95 -18.25 7.79
C THR A 98 -20.89 -17.74 6.69
N VAL A 99 -20.94 -16.42 6.52
CA VAL A 99 -21.77 -15.75 5.51
C VAL A 99 -21.31 -16.10 4.10
N LEU A 100 -20.00 -16.26 3.86
CA LEU A 100 -19.47 -16.69 2.56
C LEU A 100 -19.86 -18.13 2.21
N VAL A 101 -19.91 -19.03 3.19
CA VAL A 101 -20.40 -20.40 2.98
C VAL A 101 -21.89 -20.40 2.61
N ASP A 102 -22.69 -19.59 3.30
CA ASP A 102 -24.12 -19.43 2.99
C ASP A 102 -24.34 -18.84 1.59
N ALA A 103 -23.58 -17.80 1.23
CA ALA A 103 -23.58 -17.21 -0.11
C ALA A 103 -23.31 -18.24 -1.21
N LYS A 104 -22.24 -19.06 -1.04
CA LYS A 104 -21.89 -20.12 -1.98
C LYS A 104 -23.01 -21.13 -2.15
N ARG A 105 -23.59 -21.58 -1.04
CA ARG A 105 -24.69 -22.54 -1.05
C ARG A 105 -25.91 -22.00 -1.80
N LYS A 106 -26.33 -20.74 -1.50
CA LYS A 106 -27.51 -20.11 -2.08
C LYS A 106 -27.33 -19.76 -3.55
N LEU A 107 -26.16 -19.28 -3.94
CA LEU A 107 -25.88 -18.93 -5.33
C LEU A 107 -25.61 -20.15 -6.24
N ALA A 108 -25.22 -21.28 -5.68
CA ALA A 108 -25.06 -22.56 -6.41
C ALA A 108 -26.38 -23.30 -6.59
N ALA A 109 -27.49 -22.87 -5.95
CA ALA A 109 -28.80 -23.50 -6.13
C ALA A 109 -29.30 -23.32 -7.55
N ASP A 110 -29.79 -24.39 -8.15
CA ASP A 110 -30.35 -24.41 -9.50
C ASP A 110 -31.77 -24.97 -9.52
N SER A 111 -32.39 -25.02 -10.70
CA SER A 111 -33.75 -25.55 -10.89
C SER A 111 -33.88 -27.04 -10.61
N SER A 112 -32.78 -27.76 -10.42
CA SER A 112 -32.81 -29.17 -9.99
C SER A 112 -32.96 -29.31 -8.49
N ALA A 113 -32.48 -28.33 -7.73
CA ALA A 113 -32.56 -28.28 -6.27
C ALA A 113 -33.88 -27.63 -5.76
N VAL A 114 -34.44 -26.67 -6.50
CA VAL A 114 -35.66 -25.90 -6.11
C VAL A 114 -36.61 -25.83 -7.29
N SER A 115 -37.79 -26.42 -7.14
CA SER A 115 -38.80 -26.50 -8.22
C SER A 115 -39.56 -25.18 -8.41
N ASP A 116 -39.65 -24.30 -7.41
CA ASP A 116 -40.32 -23.01 -7.50
C ASP A 116 -39.35 -21.89 -7.91
N LYS A 117 -39.62 -21.28 -9.09
CA LYS A 117 -38.84 -20.16 -9.61
C LYS A 117 -38.79 -18.95 -8.68
N LYS A 118 -39.86 -18.68 -7.91
CA LYS A 118 -39.88 -17.57 -6.95
C LYS A 118 -38.95 -17.85 -5.77
N GLU A 119 -38.96 -19.06 -5.26
CA GLU A 119 -38.11 -19.51 -4.18
C GLU A 119 -36.63 -19.49 -4.60
N LEU A 120 -36.33 -19.95 -5.81
CA LEU A 120 -34.98 -19.88 -6.40
C LEU A 120 -34.50 -18.43 -6.54
N SER A 121 -35.35 -17.53 -7.04
CA SER A 121 -35.00 -16.08 -7.15
C SER A 121 -34.70 -15.47 -5.78
N LYS A 122 -35.52 -15.78 -4.76
CA LYS A 122 -35.31 -15.32 -3.40
C LYS A 122 -33.98 -15.86 -2.81
N MET A 123 -33.70 -17.14 -3.03
CA MET A 123 -32.39 -17.73 -2.60
C MET A 123 -31.20 -17.02 -3.23
N HIS A 124 -31.28 -16.70 -4.53
CA HIS A 124 -30.20 -15.97 -5.21
C HIS A 124 -30.07 -14.53 -4.70
N GLU A 125 -31.17 -13.84 -4.38
CA GLU A 125 -31.13 -12.50 -3.78
C GLU A 125 -30.50 -12.54 -2.39
N GLU A 126 -30.89 -13.50 -1.55
CA GLU A 126 -30.28 -13.71 -0.22
C GLU A 126 -28.80 -14.11 -0.33
N GLY A 127 -28.44 -14.93 -1.33
CA GLY A 127 -27.04 -15.29 -1.62
C GLY A 127 -26.21 -14.09 -2.05
N GLY A 128 -26.80 -13.22 -2.87
CA GLY A 128 -26.18 -11.95 -3.28
C GLY A 128 -25.95 -11.00 -2.09
N LEU A 129 -26.94 -10.88 -1.21
CA LEU A 129 -26.82 -10.10 0.03
C LEU A 129 -25.71 -10.64 0.95
N ALA A 130 -25.66 -11.96 1.13
CA ALA A 130 -24.60 -12.61 1.90
C ALA A 130 -23.21 -12.36 1.29
N LEU A 131 -23.11 -12.44 -0.02
CA LEU A 131 -21.86 -12.13 -0.74
C LEU A 131 -21.43 -10.66 -0.56
N LEU A 132 -22.38 -9.72 -0.64
CA LEU A 132 -22.12 -8.29 -0.42
C LEU A 132 -21.67 -8.02 1.01
N ARG A 133 -22.30 -8.64 2.02
CA ARG A 133 -21.89 -8.58 3.42
C ARG A 133 -20.45 -9.07 3.60
N ALA A 134 -20.11 -10.23 3.01
CA ALA A 134 -18.75 -10.74 3.07
C ALA A 134 -17.73 -9.78 2.45
N PHE A 135 -18.09 -9.15 1.33
CA PHE A 135 -17.22 -8.19 0.65
C PHE A 135 -17.04 -6.88 1.45
N ARG A 136 -18.11 -6.31 1.99
CA ARG A 136 -18.03 -5.11 2.81
C ARG A 136 -17.37 -5.35 4.17
N GLY A 137 -17.46 -6.57 4.69
CA GLY A 137 -16.85 -6.93 5.97
C GLY A 137 -15.36 -7.19 5.92
N LEU A 138 -14.88 -7.95 4.93
CA LEU A 138 -13.46 -8.28 4.72
C LEU A 138 -13.16 -8.50 3.24
N PRO A 139 -12.98 -7.45 2.44
CA PRO A 139 -12.77 -7.55 0.99
C PRO A 139 -11.52 -8.34 0.62
N ARG A 140 -10.45 -8.28 1.42
CA ARG A 140 -9.20 -9.03 1.24
C ARG A 140 -9.20 -10.45 1.81
N ASN A 141 -10.36 -11.00 2.16
CA ASN A 141 -10.45 -12.40 2.59
C ASN A 141 -10.09 -13.35 1.44
N LYS A 142 -9.09 -14.21 1.66
CA LYS A 142 -8.55 -15.12 0.61
C LYS A 142 -9.60 -16.07 0.02
N ALA A 143 -10.54 -16.55 0.84
CA ALA A 143 -11.63 -17.40 0.36
C ALA A 143 -12.65 -16.64 -0.46
N LEU A 144 -12.93 -15.39 -0.11
CA LEU A 144 -13.79 -14.48 -0.89
C LEU A 144 -13.15 -14.12 -2.22
N ILE A 145 -11.87 -13.71 -2.25
CA ILE A 145 -11.13 -13.37 -3.48
C ILE A 145 -11.14 -14.57 -4.45
N LYS A 146 -10.88 -15.77 -3.92
CA LYS A 146 -10.96 -17.01 -4.73
C LYS A 146 -12.35 -17.21 -5.32
N TYR A 147 -13.41 -16.98 -4.54
CA TYR A 147 -14.79 -17.14 -5.01
C TYR A 147 -15.18 -16.06 -6.02
N LEU A 148 -14.74 -14.82 -5.84
CA LEU A 148 -14.96 -13.74 -6.80
C LEU A 148 -14.28 -13.98 -8.16
N SER A 149 -13.29 -14.88 -8.22
CA SER A 149 -12.64 -15.27 -9.48
C SER A 149 -13.45 -16.30 -10.27
N GLU A 150 -14.51 -16.87 -9.69
CA GLU A 150 -15.40 -17.80 -10.39
C GLU A 150 -16.33 -17.04 -11.37
N PRO A 151 -16.64 -17.62 -12.55
CA PRO A 151 -17.49 -16.98 -13.55
C PRO A 151 -18.86 -16.56 -12.99
N GLY A 152 -19.28 -15.31 -13.22
CA GLY A 152 -20.59 -14.78 -12.83
C GLY A 152 -20.69 -14.25 -11.39
N VAL A 153 -19.82 -14.67 -10.48
CA VAL A 153 -19.89 -14.25 -9.06
C VAL A 153 -19.65 -12.75 -8.89
N LYS A 154 -18.66 -12.20 -9.59
CA LYS A 154 -18.38 -10.76 -9.56
C LYS A 154 -19.53 -9.93 -10.13
N ALA A 155 -20.19 -10.42 -11.19
CA ALA A 155 -21.38 -9.77 -11.75
C ALA A 155 -22.56 -9.78 -10.78
N THR A 156 -22.74 -10.87 -10.04
CA THR A 156 -23.77 -10.98 -8.99
C THR A 156 -23.49 -10.01 -7.85
N LEU A 157 -22.24 -9.90 -7.40
CA LEU A 157 -21.84 -8.91 -6.38
C LEU A 157 -22.19 -7.50 -6.85
N GLN A 158 -21.76 -7.12 -8.05
CA GLN A 158 -22.01 -5.79 -8.61
C GLN A 158 -23.50 -5.47 -8.76
N LYS A 159 -24.30 -6.44 -9.21
CA LYS A 159 -25.76 -6.30 -9.32
C LYS A 159 -26.39 -6.06 -7.96
N THR A 160 -25.97 -6.81 -6.93
CA THR A 160 -26.48 -6.67 -5.58
C THR A 160 -26.06 -5.33 -4.97
N GLU A 161 -24.78 -4.95 -5.12
CA GLU A 161 -24.27 -3.67 -4.65
C GLU A 161 -25.06 -2.51 -5.26
N ASN A 162 -25.25 -2.50 -6.59
CA ASN A 162 -26.02 -1.48 -7.29
C ASN A 162 -27.46 -1.38 -6.77
N TYR A 163 -28.10 -2.51 -6.43
CA TYR A 163 -29.44 -2.50 -5.84
C TYR A 163 -29.49 -1.78 -4.49
N TYR A 164 -28.53 -2.09 -3.57
CA TYR A 164 -28.50 -1.47 -2.24
C TYR A 164 -27.95 -0.04 -2.26
N MET A 165 -27.26 0.38 -3.33
CA MET A 165 -26.80 1.76 -3.54
C MET A 165 -27.86 2.70 -4.12
N GLN A 166 -29.01 2.18 -4.58
CA GLN A 166 -30.11 3.01 -5.10
C GLN A 166 -30.65 3.96 -4.00
N ASP A 167 -31.33 5.01 -4.40
CA ASP A 167 -31.95 6.00 -3.51
C ASP A 167 -31.01 6.56 -2.43
N ASN A 168 -29.79 6.96 -2.84
CA ASN A 168 -28.76 7.44 -1.91
C ASN A 168 -28.36 6.43 -0.83
N SER A 169 -28.25 5.16 -1.19
CA SER A 169 -27.84 4.06 -0.31
C SER A 169 -28.75 3.83 0.91
N LYS A 170 -30.02 4.18 0.80
CA LYS A 170 -31.01 4.09 1.90
C LYS A 170 -31.16 2.67 2.45
N GLU A 171 -30.96 1.66 1.61
CA GLU A 171 -31.06 0.24 2.01
C GLU A 171 -29.72 -0.37 2.46
N MET A 172 -28.61 0.33 2.30
CA MET A 172 -27.28 -0.16 2.67
C MET A 172 -27.13 -0.48 4.18
N PRO A 173 -27.75 0.28 5.12
CA PRO A 173 -27.70 -0.07 6.53
C PRO A 173 -28.18 -1.50 6.84
N LYS A 174 -29.14 -2.06 6.07
CA LYS A 174 -29.58 -3.45 6.22
C LYS A 174 -28.49 -4.48 5.86
N VAL A 175 -27.54 -4.10 5.02
CA VAL A 175 -26.37 -4.93 4.73
C VAL A 175 -25.39 -4.88 5.89
N ASP A 176 -25.15 -3.68 6.42
CA ASP A 176 -24.08 -3.37 7.36
C ASP A 176 -24.39 -3.74 8.81
N GLU A 177 -25.68 -3.70 9.24
CA GLU A 177 -26.12 -3.96 10.61
C GLU A 177 -25.69 -5.33 11.18
N GLU A 178 -25.46 -6.30 10.31
CA GLU A 178 -25.01 -7.64 10.69
C GLU A 178 -23.49 -7.74 10.91
N LEU A 179 -22.73 -6.76 10.42
CA LEU A 179 -21.29 -6.70 10.51
C LEU A 179 -20.85 -6.05 11.84
N PHE A 180 -19.64 -6.33 12.28
CA PHE A 180 -19.01 -5.65 13.41
C PHE A 180 -18.39 -4.32 12.99
N PHE A 181 -17.86 -4.26 11.75
CA PHE A 181 -17.39 -3.06 11.09
C PHE A 181 -17.46 -3.24 9.57
N THR A 182 -17.49 -2.15 8.85
CA THR A 182 -17.44 -2.12 7.39
C THR A 182 -16.11 -1.55 6.89
N ILE A 183 -15.70 -1.99 5.70
CA ILE A 183 -14.48 -1.51 5.01
C ILE A 183 -14.90 -0.95 3.65
N ASP A 184 -14.53 0.29 3.40
CA ASP A 184 -14.55 0.87 2.06
C ASP A 184 -13.11 0.90 1.50
N GLU A 185 -12.81 -0.01 0.58
CA GLU A 185 -11.47 -0.09 -0.03
C GLU A 185 -11.10 1.15 -0.86
N LYS A 186 -12.08 1.87 -1.42
CA LYS A 186 -11.82 3.05 -2.26
C LYS A 186 -11.27 4.21 -1.45
N THR A 187 -11.85 4.42 -0.27
CA THR A 187 -11.46 5.49 0.64
C THR A 187 -10.52 5.02 1.74
N ASN A 188 -10.26 3.71 1.84
CA ASN A 188 -9.60 3.06 2.99
C ASN A 188 -10.29 3.44 4.32
N GLY A 189 -11.60 3.63 4.25
CA GLY A 189 -12.45 4.02 5.39
C GLY A 189 -12.94 2.80 6.17
N PHE A 190 -13.07 2.98 7.48
CA PHE A 190 -13.62 2.00 8.40
C PHE A 190 -14.75 2.63 9.19
N GLU A 191 -15.84 1.90 9.34
CA GLU A 191 -16.97 2.32 10.15
C GLU A 191 -17.36 1.19 11.12
N LEU A 192 -17.26 1.48 12.42
CA LEU A 192 -17.71 0.56 13.46
C LEU A 192 -19.23 0.50 13.45
N GLN A 193 -19.79 -0.71 13.46
CA GLN A 193 -21.22 -0.95 13.61
C GLN A 193 -21.55 -1.19 15.08
N ASP A 194 -22.84 -1.07 15.45
CA ASP A 194 -23.29 -1.21 16.85
C ASP A 194 -22.81 -2.52 17.49
N LYS A 195 -22.89 -3.65 16.78
CA LYS A 195 -22.35 -4.95 17.24
C LYS A 195 -20.85 -4.90 17.53
N GLY A 196 -20.12 -4.11 16.75
CA GLY A 196 -18.68 -3.93 16.94
C GLY A 196 -18.39 -3.12 18.19
N VAL A 197 -19.11 -2.03 18.39
CA VAL A 197 -19.01 -1.18 19.59
C VAL A 197 -19.33 -1.99 20.84
N GLU A 198 -20.46 -2.73 20.86
CA GLU A 198 -20.85 -3.60 21.98
C GLU A 198 -19.79 -4.65 22.30
N LEU A 199 -19.16 -5.24 21.28
CA LEU A 199 -18.16 -6.29 21.48
C LEU A 199 -16.87 -5.79 22.12
N ILE A 200 -16.46 -4.53 21.85
CA ILE A 200 -15.20 -3.95 22.33
C ILE A 200 -15.36 -3.05 23.56
N THR A 201 -16.59 -2.65 23.90
CA THR A 201 -16.88 -1.87 25.12
C THR A 201 -16.93 -2.83 26.29
N ASP A 202 -16.07 -2.62 27.28
CA ASP A 202 -16.08 -3.41 28.50
C ASP A 202 -17.17 -2.91 29.45
N SER A 203 -17.72 -3.80 30.30
CA SER A 203 -18.77 -3.47 31.28
C SER A 203 -18.34 -2.44 32.33
N SER A 204 -17.04 -2.19 32.46
CA SER A 204 -16.46 -1.18 33.37
C SER A 204 -16.23 0.17 32.67
N GLU A 205 -16.44 0.26 31.37
CA GLU A 205 -16.28 1.49 30.58
C GLU A 205 -17.61 2.23 30.43
N ASP A 206 -17.52 3.53 30.15
CA ASP A 206 -18.69 4.32 29.73
C ASP A 206 -19.31 3.70 28.46
N ALA A 207 -20.62 3.55 28.41
CA ALA A 207 -21.33 3.07 27.23
C ALA A 207 -21.01 3.87 25.97
N ASN A 208 -20.62 5.15 26.13
CA ASN A 208 -20.23 6.05 25.05
C ASN A 208 -18.71 6.09 24.79
N PHE A 209 -17.95 5.11 25.29
CA PHE A 209 -16.47 5.10 25.20
C PHE A 209 -15.94 5.21 23.77
N PHE A 210 -16.66 4.60 22.81
CA PHE A 210 -16.34 4.64 21.36
C PHE A 210 -17.35 5.46 20.55
N ILE A 211 -18.21 6.25 21.20
CA ILE A 211 -19.22 7.08 20.52
C ILE A 211 -18.82 8.55 20.63
N MET A 212 -18.79 9.22 19.48
CA MET A 212 -18.51 10.65 19.43
C MET A 212 -19.68 11.47 19.97
N PRO A 213 -19.44 12.44 20.87
CA PRO A 213 -20.50 13.37 21.28
C PRO A 213 -20.88 14.30 20.11
N ASP A 214 -22.16 14.59 19.98
CA ASP A 214 -22.62 15.64 19.07
C ASP A 214 -22.37 17.03 19.68
N ILE A 215 -21.18 17.56 19.42
CA ILE A 215 -20.75 18.87 19.94
C ILE A 215 -21.76 19.96 19.59
N GLY A 216 -22.33 19.93 18.37
CA GLY A 216 -23.28 20.95 17.92
C GLY A 216 -24.54 20.96 18.75
N ALA A 217 -25.15 19.79 18.95
CA ALA A 217 -26.35 19.63 19.75
C ALA A 217 -26.09 19.92 21.24
N GLU A 218 -25.00 19.42 21.80
CA GLU A 218 -24.67 19.61 23.22
C GLU A 218 -24.29 21.07 23.53
N ILE A 219 -23.54 21.77 22.68
CA ILE A 219 -23.26 23.19 22.83
C ILE A 219 -24.57 24.00 22.74
N ALA A 220 -25.45 23.69 21.80
CA ALA A 220 -26.74 24.38 21.67
C ALA A 220 -27.63 24.20 22.91
N VAL A 221 -27.56 23.04 23.56
CA VAL A 221 -28.27 22.79 24.86
C VAL A 221 -27.63 23.59 25.99
N LEU A 222 -26.28 23.64 26.06
CA LEU A 222 -25.56 24.42 27.04
C LEU A 222 -25.85 25.94 26.91
N GLU A 223 -25.93 26.45 25.68
CA GLU A 223 -26.21 27.86 25.41
C GLU A 223 -27.64 28.31 25.76
N LYS A 224 -28.59 27.36 25.74
CA LYS A 224 -29.97 27.58 26.15
C LYS A 224 -30.22 27.42 27.67
N SER A 225 -29.20 26.95 28.39
CA SER A 225 -29.31 26.72 29.83
C SER A 225 -29.06 28.04 30.61
N ASP A 226 -29.86 28.29 31.68
CA ASP A 226 -29.71 29.44 32.57
C ASP A 226 -28.51 29.31 33.55
N MET A 227 -27.31 28.91 33.01
CA MET A 227 -26.13 28.74 33.83
C MET A 227 -25.25 29.97 33.84
N GLU A 228 -24.51 30.15 34.93
CA GLU A 228 -23.52 31.21 35.05
C GLU A 228 -22.43 31.04 33.94
N LYS A 229 -22.05 32.15 33.35
CA LYS A 229 -21.15 32.20 32.17
C LYS A 229 -19.85 31.45 32.37
N GLN A 230 -19.30 31.46 33.59
CA GLN A 230 -18.06 30.76 33.94
C GLN A 230 -18.24 29.25 34.04
N ALA A 231 -19.38 28.80 34.58
CA ALA A 231 -19.73 27.39 34.63
C ALA A 231 -20.03 26.82 33.22
N MET A 232 -20.64 27.61 32.33
CA MET A 232 -20.89 27.26 30.94
C MET A 232 -19.58 27.11 30.16
N LEU A 233 -18.62 28.00 30.33
CA LEU A 233 -17.29 27.89 29.72
C LEU A 233 -16.57 26.61 30.16
N GLY A 234 -16.57 26.31 31.48
CA GLY A 234 -15.95 25.08 32.00
C GLY A 234 -16.57 23.80 31.45
N LYS A 235 -17.91 23.77 31.24
CA LYS A 235 -18.59 22.63 30.61
C LYS A 235 -18.29 22.51 29.11
N LYS A 236 -18.18 23.63 28.37
CA LYS A 236 -17.76 23.62 26.98
C LYS A 236 -16.33 23.09 26.83
N ASP A 237 -15.42 23.52 27.69
CA ASP A 237 -14.04 23.04 27.69
C ASP A 237 -13.95 21.54 27.99
N ALA A 238 -14.73 21.05 28.97
CA ALA A 238 -14.79 19.63 29.29
C ALA A 238 -15.37 18.79 28.12
N LEU A 239 -16.40 19.30 27.44
CA LEU A 239 -16.99 18.67 26.25
C LEU A 239 -16.01 18.59 25.10
N LEU A 240 -15.27 19.68 24.82
CA LEU A 240 -14.25 19.73 23.78
C LEU A 240 -13.09 18.78 24.10
N GLN A 241 -12.72 18.67 25.37
CA GLN A 241 -11.67 17.73 25.80
C GLN A 241 -12.12 16.28 25.64
N ASP A 242 -13.35 15.95 26.04
CA ASP A 242 -13.93 14.58 25.85
C ASP A 242 -14.00 14.24 24.36
N TYR A 243 -14.44 15.17 23.52
CA TYR A 243 -14.45 15.00 22.07
C TYR A 243 -13.04 14.71 21.51
N SER A 244 -12.05 15.49 21.93
CA SER A 244 -10.66 15.28 21.47
C SER A 244 -10.14 13.90 21.83
N VAL A 245 -10.37 13.45 23.07
CA VAL A 245 -9.92 12.12 23.53
C VAL A 245 -10.64 11.00 22.77
N LYS A 246 -11.96 11.10 22.59
CA LYS A 246 -12.74 10.10 21.86
C LYS A 246 -12.39 10.08 20.38
N SER A 247 -12.15 11.24 19.77
CA SER A 247 -11.71 11.35 18.37
C SER A 247 -10.39 10.66 18.14
N GLU A 248 -9.41 10.88 19.02
CA GLU A 248 -8.10 10.23 18.95
C GLU A 248 -8.21 8.71 19.15
N ARG A 249 -9.09 8.27 20.04
CA ARG A 249 -9.38 6.85 20.29
C ARG A 249 -10.00 6.17 19.07
N ILE A 250 -11.02 6.76 18.46
CA ILE A 250 -11.66 6.24 17.25
C ILE A 250 -10.65 6.22 16.09
N HIS A 251 -9.83 7.26 15.97
CA HIS A 251 -8.73 7.27 15.01
C HIS A 251 -7.77 6.10 15.23
N THR A 252 -7.35 5.85 16.47
CA THR A 252 -6.48 4.73 16.84
C THR A 252 -7.13 3.37 16.49
N VAL A 253 -8.43 3.20 16.76
CA VAL A 253 -9.20 2.01 16.37
C VAL A 253 -9.15 1.81 14.85
N ASN A 254 -9.43 2.87 14.08
CA ASN A 254 -9.42 2.81 12.63
C ASN A 254 -8.05 2.44 12.07
N GLN A 255 -6.97 2.99 12.62
CA GLN A 255 -5.61 2.64 12.20
C GLN A 255 -5.24 1.19 12.56
N LEU A 256 -5.66 0.70 13.72
CA LEU A 256 -5.48 -0.71 14.08
C LEU A 256 -6.28 -1.64 13.16
N LEU A 257 -7.56 -1.34 12.90
CA LEU A 257 -8.38 -2.10 11.95
C LEU A 257 -7.71 -2.15 10.56
N LYS A 258 -7.22 -1.01 10.09
CA LYS A 258 -6.47 -0.90 8.83
C LYS A 258 -5.23 -1.80 8.83
N ALA A 259 -4.43 -1.74 9.90
CA ALA A 259 -3.24 -2.57 10.05
C ALA A 259 -3.55 -4.08 10.04
N TYR A 260 -4.67 -4.51 10.66
CA TYR A 260 -5.04 -5.92 10.76
C TYR A 260 -5.76 -6.48 9.53
N THR A 261 -6.38 -5.62 8.71
CA THR A 261 -7.25 -6.08 7.60
C THR A 261 -6.69 -5.79 6.21
N LEU A 262 -5.90 -4.72 6.06
CA LEU A 262 -5.39 -4.27 4.76
C LEU A 262 -3.86 -4.36 4.62
N PHE A 263 -3.12 -4.60 5.69
CA PHE A 263 -1.66 -4.67 5.66
C PHE A 263 -1.18 -6.05 6.11
N GLU A 264 -0.59 -6.81 5.20
CA GLU A 264 -0.02 -8.14 5.47
C GLU A 264 1.52 -8.06 5.56
N LYS A 265 2.07 -8.80 6.51
CA LYS A 265 3.52 -8.96 6.63
C LYS A 265 4.08 -9.69 5.41
N ASP A 266 5.28 -9.31 5.00
CA ASP A 266 5.99 -9.81 3.82
C ASP A 266 5.35 -9.42 2.47
N THR A 267 4.33 -8.56 2.48
CA THR A 267 3.71 -7.95 1.30
C THR A 267 3.88 -6.43 1.36
N GLU A 268 3.16 -5.75 2.25
CA GLU A 268 3.22 -4.30 2.40
C GLU A 268 4.36 -3.84 3.33
N TYR A 269 4.83 -4.71 4.23
CA TYR A 269 5.94 -4.40 5.14
C TYR A 269 6.69 -5.67 5.56
N VAL A 270 7.93 -5.48 6.04
CA VAL A 270 8.76 -6.55 6.64
C VAL A 270 9.22 -6.15 8.03
N LEU A 271 9.60 -7.14 8.83
CA LEU A 271 10.26 -6.92 10.13
C LEU A 271 11.76 -7.14 9.98
N MET A 272 12.54 -6.10 10.23
CA MET A 272 14.01 -6.16 10.28
C MET A 272 14.51 -5.38 11.48
N ASP A 273 15.48 -5.93 12.18
CA ASP A 273 16.09 -5.30 13.37
C ASP A 273 15.04 -4.87 14.43
N ASN A 274 14.00 -5.68 14.58
CA ASN A 274 12.86 -5.42 15.47
C ASN A 274 12.11 -4.11 15.13
N LYS A 275 12.10 -3.72 13.86
CA LYS A 275 11.38 -2.55 13.32
C LYS A 275 10.53 -2.94 12.12
N VAL A 276 9.44 -2.23 11.94
CA VAL A 276 8.61 -2.30 10.74
C VAL A 276 9.29 -1.49 9.64
N LYS A 277 9.49 -2.08 8.47
CA LYS A 277 10.00 -1.41 7.27
C LYS A 277 9.03 -1.60 6.13
N ILE A 278 8.71 -0.51 5.44
CA ILE A 278 7.79 -0.51 4.30
C ILE A 278 8.44 -1.23 3.13
N VAL A 279 7.67 -2.04 2.42
CA VAL A 279 8.02 -2.62 1.13
C VAL A 279 7.27 -1.87 0.04
N ASP A 280 7.97 -1.43 -0.98
CA ASP A 280 7.37 -0.84 -2.18
C ASP A 280 6.65 -1.92 -2.98
N GLU A 281 5.36 -1.75 -3.23
CA GLU A 281 4.53 -2.74 -3.92
C GLU A 281 4.96 -2.96 -5.38
N GLN A 282 5.54 -1.95 -6.03
CA GLN A 282 5.93 -2.02 -7.43
C GLN A 282 7.33 -2.63 -7.60
N THR A 283 8.28 -2.20 -6.78
CA THR A 283 9.69 -2.63 -6.90
C THR A 283 10.04 -3.77 -5.96
N GLY A 284 9.26 -4.00 -4.89
CA GLY A 284 9.57 -4.96 -3.83
C GLY A 284 10.77 -4.52 -2.97
N ARG A 285 11.24 -3.27 -3.10
CA ARG A 285 12.36 -2.74 -2.31
C ARG A 285 11.91 -2.28 -0.93
N ILE A 286 12.80 -2.44 0.04
CA ILE A 286 12.60 -1.87 1.37
C ILE A 286 12.86 -0.37 1.31
N MET A 287 11.88 0.41 1.76
CA MET A 287 11.97 1.86 1.85
C MET A 287 12.55 2.26 3.20
N ASP A 288 13.88 2.31 3.31
CA ASP A 288 14.54 2.70 4.55
C ASP A 288 14.20 4.15 4.95
N GLY A 289 13.89 4.34 6.23
CA GLY A 289 13.57 5.65 6.80
C GLY A 289 12.17 6.18 6.49
N ARG A 290 11.37 5.47 5.67
CA ARG A 290 9.95 5.83 5.43
C ARG A 290 9.04 5.19 6.47
N ARG A 291 7.99 5.91 6.82
CA ARG A 291 6.93 5.45 7.74
C ARG A 291 5.56 5.76 7.13
N TYR A 292 4.60 4.91 7.39
CA TYR A 292 3.20 5.23 7.07
C TYR A 292 2.74 6.41 7.92
N SER A 293 1.96 7.29 7.32
CA SER A 293 1.38 8.46 7.98
C SER A 293 0.22 8.11 8.90
N ASP A 294 -0.26 9.12 9.61
CA ASP A 294 -1.53 9.08 10.34
C ASP A 294 -1.65 8.02 11.44
N GLY A 295 -0.56 7.61 12.06
CA GLY A 295 -0.60 6.58 13.11
C GLY A 295 -0.66 5.15 12.59
N LEU A 296 -0.76 4.92 11.28
CA LEU A 296 -0.79 3.57 10.71
C LEU A 296 0.50 2.78 10.98
N HIS A 297 1.65 3.45 10.92
CA HIS A 297 2.93 2.79 11.22
C HIS A 297 2.98 2.28 12.66
N GLN A 298 2.54 3.11 13.61
CA GLN A 298 2.42 2.75 15.03
C GLN A 298 1.41 1.61 15.24
N ALA A 299 0.30 1.61 14.50
CA ALA A 299 -0.68 0.53 14.55
C ALA A 299 -0.08 -0.80 14.07
N ILE A 300 0.76 -0.78 13.02
CA ILE A 300 1.47 -1.97 12.54
C ILE A 300 2.56 -2.39 13.55
N GLU A 301 3.30 -1.44 14.14
CA GLU A 301 4.26 -1.71 15.21
C GLU A 301 3.58 -2.39 16.42
N ALA A 302 2.40 -1.89 16.83
CA ALA A 302 1.58 -2.50 17.87
C ALA A 302 1.12 -3.92 17.48
N LYS A 303 0.61 -4.10 16.26
CA LYS A 303 0.19 -5.40 15.71
C LYS A 303 1.30 -6.43 15.82
N GLU A 304 2.51 -6.07 15.42
CA GLU A 304 3.67 -6.96 15.36
C GLU A 304 4.44 -7.09 16.69
N ASN A 305 3.98 -6.45 17.77
CA ASN A 305 4.63 -6.44 19.09
C ASN A 305 6.08 -5.92 19.06
N VAL A 306 6.38 -5.00 18.18
CA VAL A 306 7.65 -4.26 18.19
C VAL A 306 7.48 -2.95 18.95
N LYS A 307 8.60 -2.29 19.26
CA LYS A 307 8.56 -0.99 19.96
C LYS A 307 7.82 0.03 19.10
N ILE A 308 6.79 0.65 19.65
CA ILE A 308 6.08 1.75 19.00
C ILE A 308 6.95 2.99 19.10
N GLU A 309 7.32 3.57 17.95
CA GLU A 309 8.07 4.81 17.91
C GLU A 309 7.11 6.01 17.93
N ALA A 310 7.59 7.16 18.39
CA ALA A 310 6.80 8.39 18.47
C ALA A 310 6.16 8.76 17.12
N ALA A 311 4.99 9.37 17.16
CA ALA A 311 4.36 9.93 15.97
C ALA A 311 5.29 10.95 15.31
N THR A 312 5.32 10.97 13.98
CA THR A 312 6.16 11.89 13.22
C THR A 312 5.29 12.92 12.51
N GLN A 313 5.73 14.18 12.55
CA GLN A 313 5.13 15.27 11.78
C GLN A 313 5.95 15.50 10.52
N THR A 314 5.28 15.64 9.38
CA THR A 314 5.94 16.03 8.13
C THR A 314 6.28 17.51 8.18
N TYR A 315 7.57 17.84 8.02
CA TYR A 315 8.06 19.21 7.97
C TYR A 315 8.15 19.74 6.54
N ALA A 316 8.58 18.89 5.60
CA ALA A 316 8.73 19.27 4.20
C ALA A 316 8.49 18.06 3.30
N THR A 317 7.92 18.30 2.14
CA THR A 317 7.69 17.27 1.11
C THR A 317 7.84 17.86 -0.29
N VAL A 318 8.38 17.08 -1.21
CA VAL A 318 8.43 17.41 -2.65
C VAL A 318 8.40 16.10 -3.45
N THR A 319 7.68 16.06 -4.57
CA THR A 319 7.79 14.96 -5.53
C THR A 319 8.98 15.19 -6.45
N LEU A 320 9.57 14.11 -6.99
CA LEU A 320 10.63 14.24 -8.00
C LEU A 320 10.12 15.02 -9.22
N GLN A 321 8.89 14.80 -9.63
CA GLN A 321 8.22 15.56 -10.70
C GLN A 321 8.30 17.06 -10.45
N ASN A 322 7.88 17.52 -9.27
CA ASN A 322 7.89 18.96 -8.94
C ASN A 322 9.30 19.48 -8.80
N TYR A 323 10.22 18.68 -8.27
CA TYR A 323 11.62 19.09 -8.13
C TYR A 323 12.28 19.34 -9.51
N PHE A 324 12.16 18.38 -10.45
CA PHE A 324 12.80 18.52 -11.77
C PHE A 324 12.12 19.59 -12.64
N ARG A 325 10.84 19.87 -12.45
CA ARG A 325 10.15 21.00 -13.12
C ARG A 325 10.63 22.37 -12.71
N MET A 326 11.43 22.49 -11.66
CA MET A 326 12.06 23.78 -11.25
C MET A 326 13.27 24.14 -12.08
N PHE A 327 13.84 23.21 -12.84
CA PHE A 327 14.99 23.47 -13.67
C PHE A 327 14.59 24.25 -14.93
N ASN A 328 15.39 25.28 -15.29
CA ASN A 328 15.16 26.07 -16.49
C ASN A 328 15.34 25.23 -17.77
N LYS A 329 16.24 24.24 -17.73
CA LYS A 329 16.52 23.31 -18.81
C LYS A 329 16.61 21.91 -18.25
N LEU A 330 15.85 21.00 -18.84
CA LEU A 330 15.83 19.59 -18.46
C LEU A 330 16.16 18.73 -19.68
N ALA A 331 16.93 17.69 -19.49
CA ALA A 331 17.22 16.67 -20.49
C ALA A 331 17.37 15.31 -19.79
N GLY A 332 17.28 14.24 -20.54
CA GLY A 332 17.44 12.89 -19.99
C GLY A 332 17.90 11.89 -21.03
N MET A 333 18.20 10.70 -20.58
CA MET A 333 18.57 9.56 -21.43
C MET A 333 18.09 8.26 -20.79
N THR A 334 17.72 7.31 -21.63
CA THR A 334 17.31 5.96 -21.25
C THR A 334 17.29 5.06 -22.47
N GLY A 335 17.23 3.77 -22.29
CA GLY A 335 17.01 2.80 -23.36
C GLY A 335 15.55 2.59 -23.75
N THR A 336 14.58 3.16 -23.03
CA THR A 336 13.14 2.78 -23.09
C THR A 336 12.14 3.94 -23.14
N ALA A 337 12.57 5.18 -23.42
CA ALA A 337 11.69 6.35 -23.38
C ALA A 337 10.66 6.46 -24.53
N GLU A 338 10.82 5.70 -25.62
CA GLU A 338 9.97 5.85 -26.81
C GLU A 338 8.48 5.60 -26.49
N THR A 339 8.18 4.62 -25.65
CA THR A 339 6.82 4.29 -25.22
C THR A 339 6.19 5.38 -24.36
N GLU A 340 7.01 6.13 -23.61
CA GLU A 340 6.59 7.17 -22.67
C GLU A 340 6.70 8.59 -23.24
N ALA A 341 6.97 8.72 -24.56
CA ALA A 341 7.21 10.01 -25.22
C ALA A 341 6.03 10.99 -25.02
N GLY A 342 4.78 10.49 -25.05
CA GLY A 342 3.60 11.31 -24.83
C GLY A 342 3.54 11.91 -23.42
N GLU A 343 3.86 11.13 -22.39
CA GLU A 343 3.82 11.59 -21.00
C GLU A 343 5.00 12.53 -20.71
N LEU A 344 6.20 12.26 -21.25
CA LEU A 344 7.34 13.16 -21.14
C LEU A 344 7.06 14.53 -21.76
N TRP A 345 6.35 14.56 -22.88
CA TRP A 345 5.93 15.82 -23.49
C TRP A 345 4.85 16.55 -22.67
N GLU A 346 3.81 15.84 -22.24
CA GLU A 346 2.68 16.45 -21.52
C GLU A 346 3.10 17.09 -20.18
N ILE A 347 4.01 16.41 -19.45
CA ILE A 347 4.40 16.85 -18.09
C ILE A 347 5.61 17.77 -18.08
N TYR A 348 6.61 17.51 -18.95
CA TYR A 348 7.92 18.20 -18.89
C TYR A 348 8.27 18.96 -20.17
N GLU A 349 7.44 18.88 -21.20
CA GLU A 349 7.71 19.45 -22.53
C GLU A 349 9.01 18.93 -23.17
N LEU A 350 9.31 17.64 -22.94
CA LEU A 350 10.50 16.96 -23.45
C LEU A 350 10.16 16.12 -24.67
N ASP A 351 10.82 16.39 -25.79
CA ASP A 351 10.79 15.54 -26.97
C ASP A 351 11.70 14.32 -26.80
N VAL A 352 11.26 13.18 -27.34
CA VAL A 352 12.05 11.95 -27.37
C VAL A 352 12.68 11.75 -28.73
N THR A 353 14.01 11.74 -28.80
CA THR A 353 14.79 11.45 -29.99
C THR A 353 15.39 10.05 -29.89
N VAL A 354 14.97 9.14 -30.78
CA VAL A 354 15.51 7.78 -30.84
C VAL A 354 16.83 7.79 -31.57
N ILE A 355 17.92 7.43 -30.87
CA ILE A 355 19.26 7.30 -31.44
C ILE A 355 19.42 5.85 -31.92
N PRO A 356 19.72 5.60 -33.22
CA PRO A 356 19.85 4.25 -33.73
C PRO A 356 21.07 3.54 -33.08
N THR A 357 20.97 2.23 -32.90
CA THR A 357 22.03 1.41 -32.33
C THR A 357 23.25 1.39 -33.23
N ASN A 358 24.45 1.40 -32.64
CA ASN A 358 25.72 1.32 -33.35
C ASN A 358 25.91 0.01 -34.15
N ARG A 359 25.32 -1.09 -33.68
CA ARG A 359 25.36 -2.42 -34.32
C ARG A 359 23.91 -2.91 -34.50
N PRO A 360 23.67 -3.76 -35.54
CA PRO A 360 22.35 -4.38 -35.70
C PRO A 360 21.90 -5.13 -34.44
N ILE A 361 20.63 -5.05 -34.14
CA ILE A 361 20.01 -5.77 -33.00
C ILE A 361 20.07 -7.27 -33.34
N GLN A 362 20.64 -8.07 -32.44
CA GLN A 362 20.72 -9.53 -32.55
C GLN A 362 19.77 -10.24 -31.57
N ARG A 363 19.02 -9.47 -30.76
CA ARG A 363 18.04 -10.00 -29.82
C ARG A 363 16.87 -10.60 -30.61
N ASP A 364 16.45 -11.81 -30.21
CA ASP A 364 15.30 -12.51 -30.73
C ASP A 364 14.15 -12.35 -29.73
N ASP A 365 13.27 -11.40 -29.98
CA ASP A 365 12.10 -11.13 -29.15
C ASP A 365 10.98 -12.08 -29.61
N ARG A 366 10.59 -13.01 -28.74
CA ARG A 366 9.57 -14.00 -29.01
C ARG A 366 8.20 -13.54 -28.56
N ASP A 367 7.17 -14.04 -29.21
CA ASP A 367 5.77 -13.79 -28.81
C ASP A 367 5.46 -14.37 -27.43
N ASP A 368 4.48 -13.75 -26.75
CA ASP A 368 4.01 -14.19 -25.45
C ASP A 368 3.34 -15.57 -25.52
N MET A 369 3.67 -16.44 -24.57
CA MET A 369 3.03 -17.74 -24.43
C MET A 369 1.92 -17.69 -23.39
N VAL A 370 0.68 -17.94 -23.81
CA VAL A 370 -0.51 -17.90 -22.94
C VAL A 370 -0.87 -19.30 -22.47
N TYR A 371 -1.04 -19.47 -21.16
CA TYR A 371 -1.37 -20.74 -20.52
C TYR A 371 -2.74 -20.68 -19.85
N LYS A 372 -3.46 -21.82 -19.79
CA LYS A 372 -4.78 -21.91 -19.13
C LYS A 372 -4.67 -21.79 -17.61
N THR A 373 -3.58 -22.27 -17.04
CA THR A 373 -3.37 -22.27 -15.59
C THR A 373 -1.99 -21.76 -15.21
N THR A 374 -1.88 -21.13 -14.05
CA THR A 374 -0.62 -20.68 -13.46
C THR A 374 0.39 -21.85 -13.28
N ARG A 375 -0.13 -23.05 -12.99
CA ARG A 375 0.71 -24.23 -12.84
C ARG A 375 1.37 -24.65 -14.16
N GLU A 376 0.63 -24.62 -15.26
CA GLU A 376 1.16 -24.90 -16.61
C GLU A 376 2.22 -23.86 -16.99
N LYS A 377 1.96 -22.57 -16.75
CA LYS A 377 2.91 -21.49 -16.95
C LYS A 377 4.24 -21.75 -16.21
N TYR A 378 4.18 -22.02 -14.92
CA TYR A 378 5.39 -22.22 -14.13
C TYR A 378 6.15 -23.48 -14.54
N ASN A 379 5.48 -24.57 -14.89
CA ASN A 379 6.14 -25.76 -15.40
C ASN A 379 6.87 -25.47 -16.73
N ALA A 380 6.24 -24.76 -17.65
CA ALA A 380 6.85 -24.36 -18.91
C ALA A 380 8.10 -23.48 -18.71
N VAL A 381 8.02 -22.49 -17.79
CA VAL A 381 9.18 -21.66 -17.42
C VAL A 381 10.32 -22.54 -16.88
N ILE A 382 10.04 -23.47 -15.99
CA ILE A 382 11.07 -24.35 -15.42
C ILE A 382 11.70 -25.27 -16.49
N ASP A 383 10.89 -25.82 -17.38
CA ASP A 383 11.38 -26.69 -18.45
C ASP A 383 12.29 -25.91 -19.44
N GLU A 384 11.91 -24.67 -19.79
CA GLU A 384 12.74 -23.78 -20.62
C GLU A 384 14.06 -23.41 -19.93
N VAL A 385 14.04 -23.05 -18.63
CA VAL A 385 15.24 -22.77 -17.86
C VAL A 385 16.19 -23.98 -17.84
N VAL A 386 15.66 -25.19 -17.63
CA VAL A 386 16.44 -26.42 -17.66
C VAL A 386 17.12 -26.64 -19.01
N ASP A 387 16.40 -26.42 -20.12
CA ASP A 387 16.91 -26.61 -21.46
C ASP A 387 17.99 -25.57 -21.84
N LEU A 388 17.80 -24.32 -21.47
CA LEU A 388 18.77 -23.26 -21.71
C LEU A 388 20.04 -23.47 -20.87
N THR A 389 19.89 -23.89 -19.62
CA THR A 389 21.02 -24.18 -18.73
C THR A 389 21.85 -25.36 -19.27
N LYS A 390 21.23 -26.42 -19.80
CA LYS A 390 21.92 -27.54 -20.45
C LYS A 390 22.73 -27.09 -21.68
N LYS A 391 22.28 -26.03 -22.37
CA LYS A 391 22.98 -25.43 -23.50
C LYS A 391 24.09 -24.45 -23.06
N GLY A 392 24.33 -24.34 -21.75
CA GLY A 392 25.34 -23.44 -21.17
C GLY A 392 24.96 -21.96 -21.26
N ARG A 393 23.70 -21.60 -21.54
CA ARG A 393 23.26 -20.20 -21.58
C ARG A 393 22.97 -19.70 -20.17
N PRO A 394 23.38 -18.48 -19.81
CA PRO A 394 22.87 -17.82 -18.62
C PRO A 394 21.38 -17.48 -18.79
N VAL A 395 20.62 -17.59 -17.72
CA VAL A 395 19.17 -17.36 -17.74
C VAL A 395 18.78 -16.39 -16.64
N LEU A 396 18.06 -15.33 -17.03
CA LEU A 396 17.41 -14.40 -16.11
C LEU A 396 15.90 -14.63 -16.16
N VAL A 397 15.29 -14.90 -15.01
CA VAL A 397 13.84 -15.10 -14.86
C VAL A 397 13.26 -13.92 -14.09
N GLY A 398 12.51 -13.06 -14.78
CA GLY A 398 11.78 -11.95 -14.16
C GLY A 398 10.49 -12.43 -13.47
N THR A 399 10.21 -11.94 -12.27
CA THR A 399 9.00 -12.24 -11.51
C THR A 399 8.37 -10.98 -10.94
N THR A 400 7.05 -10.98 -10.76
CA THR A 400 6.30 -9.83 -10.27
C THR A 400 6.23 -9.75 -8.74
N SER A 401 6.60 -10.82 -8.01
CA SER A 401 6.56 -10.81 -6.54
C SER A 401 7.64 -11.70 -5.92
N VAL A 402 7.94 -11.41 -4.65
CA VAL A 402 8.86 -12.21 -3.83
C VAL A 402 8.39 -13.66 -3.73
N GLU A 403 7.08 -13.88 -3.51
CA GLU A 403 6.50 -15.23 -3.39
C GLU A 403 6.71 -16.08 -4.64
N ILE A 404 6.51 -15.48 -5.83
CA ILE A 404 6.72 -16.16 -7.10
C ILE A 404 8.20 -16.51 -7.29
N SER A 405 9.11 -15.58 -6.93
CA SER A 405 10.55 -15.82 -7.02
C SER A 405 10.99 -17.00 -6.14
N GLU A 406 10.47 -17.10 -4.93
CA GLU A 406 10.74 -18.19 -3.99
C GLU A 406 10.09 -19.52 -4.45
N LEU A 407 8.88 -19.45 -5.04
CA LEU A 407 8.20 -20.63 -5.59
C LEU A 407 8.99 -21.23 -6.75
N LEU A 408 9.38 -20.41 -7.73
CA LEU A 408 10.19 -20.86 -8.87
C LEU A 408 11.55 -21.37 -8.43
N GLY A 409 12.18 -20.73 -7.43
CA GLY A 409 13.41 -21.21 -6.83
C GLY A 409 13.27 -22.60 -6.21
N ARG A 410 12.20 -22.88 -5.47
CA ARG A 410 11.91 -24.21 -4.94
C ARG A 410 11.73 -25.23 -6.06
N MET A 411 11.02 -24.86 -7.14
CA MET A 411 10.80 -25.74 -8.29
C MET A 411 12.13 -26.06 -9.02
N LEU A 412 13.00 -25.07 -9.23
CA LEU A 412 14.34 -25.29 -9.81
C LEU A 412 15.23 -26.15 -8.92
N LYS A 413 15.16 -25.95 -7.60
CA LYS A 413 15.88 -26.80 -6.64
C LYS A 413 15.46 -28.26 -6.71
N MET A 414 14.15 -28.54 -6.87
CA MET A 414 13.63 -29.89 -7.06
C MET A 414 14.13 -30.54 -8.38
N ARG A 415 14.44 -29.72 -9.41
CA ARG A 415 15.03 -30.18 -10.67
C ARG A 415 16.57 -30.23 -10.65
N GLY A 416 17.18 -29.97 -9.49
CA GLY A 416 18.64 -29.98 -9.32
C GLY A 416 19.39 -28.80 -9.97
N ILE A 417 18.70 -27.74 -10.37
CA ILE A 417 19.29 -26.55 -10.99
C ILE A 417 19.80 -25.58 -9.91
N LYS A 418 21.10 -25.29 -9.97
CA LYS A 418 21.70 -24.24 -9.13
C LYS A 418 21.21 -22.88 -9.62
N HIS A 419 20.72 -22.04 -8.74
CA HIS A 419 20.20 -20.73 -9.07
C HIS A 419 20.44 -19.73 -7.93
N GLN A 420 20.33 -18.47 -8.23
CA GLN A 420 20.34 -17.35 -7.29
C GLN A 420 19.00 -16.61 -7.35
N ILE A 421 18.55 -16.08 -6.22
CA ILE A 421 17.32 -15.30 -6.14
C ILE A 421 17.67 -13.89 -5.69
N LEU A 422 17.20 -12.90 -6.46
CA LEU A 422 17.25 -11.48 -6.15
C LEU A 422 15.83 -10.98 -5.85
N ASN A 423 15.58 -10.66 -4.60
CA ASN A 423 14.32 -10.06 -4.15
C ASN A 423 14.58 -9.16 -2.94
N ALA A 424 13.55 -8.48 -2.45
CA ALA A 424 13.65 -7.54 -1.33
C ALA A 424 14.29 -8.13 -0.06
N LYS A 425 14.23 -9.44 0.14
CA LYS A 425 14.83 -10.11 1.31
C LYS A 425 16.36 -10.29 1.20
N VAL A 426 16.94 -10.19 0.01
CA VAL A 426 18.35 -10.55 -0.27
C VAL A 426 19.15 -9.39 -0.88
N HIS A 427 18.67 -8.16 -0.75
CA HIS A 427 19.25 -6.97 -1.38
C HIS A 427 20.72 -6.70 -1.01
N GLN A 428 21.20 -7.13 0.17
CA GLN A 428 22.60 -6.91 0.60
C GLN A 428 23.65 -7.62 -0.28
N ARG A 429 23.25 -8.64 -1.04
CA ARG A 429 24.12 -9.40 -1.94
C ARG A 429 23.83 -9.13 -3.42
N GLU A 430 23.05 -8.12 -3.71
CA GLU A 430 22.61 -7.81 -5.08
C GLU A 430 23.79 -7.66 -6.05
N ALA A 431 24.79 -6.88 -5.70
CA ALA A 431 25.97 -6.65 -6.55
C ALA A 431 26.73 -7.94 -6.88
N GLU A 432 26.87 -8.86 -5.92
CA GLU A 432 27.56 -10.14 -6.15
C GLU A 432 26.76 -11.05 -7.10
N VAL A 433 25.44 -11.08 -6.93
CA VAL A 433 24.56 -11.89 -7.76
C VAL A 433 24.50 -11.35 -9.18
N VAL A 434 24.37 -10.04 -9.34
CA VAL A 434 24.37 -9.37 -10.65
C VAL A 434 25.70 -9.61 -11.37
N ALA A 435 26.83 -9.46 -10.70
CA ALA A 435 28.16 -9.72 -11.28
C ALA A 435 28.31 -11.16 -11.81
N SER A 436 27.63 -12.14 -11.22
CA SER A 436 27.69 -13.55 -11.64
C SER A 436 26.57 -13.96 -12.60
N ALA A 437 25.54 -13.14 -12.81
CA ALA A 437 24.36 -13.51 -13.59
C ALA A 437 24.63 -13.82 -15.08
N GLY A 438 25.67 -13.21 -15.66
CA GLY A 438 26.08 -13.45 -17.06
C GLY A 438 27.01 -14.65 -17.29
N ILE A 439 27.40 -15.37 -16.24
CA ILE A 439 28.29 -16.54 -16.36
C ILE A 439 27.54 -17.69 -17.05
N ALA A 440 28.23 -18.42 -17.93
CA ALA A 440 27.66 -19.56 -18.66
C ALA A 440 26.97 -20.56 -17.71
N GLY A 441 25.70 -20.88 -17.97
CA GLY A 441 24.89 -21.79 -17.18
C GLY A 441 24.39 -21.22 -15.84
N ALA A 442 24.64 -19.94 -15.54
CA ALA A 442 24.06 -19.28 -14.36
C ALA A 442 22.55 -19.09 -14.52
N VAL A 443 21.81 -19.29 -13.44
CA VAL A 443 20.37 -19.00 -13.40
C VAL A 443 20.10 -18.02 -12.28
N THR A 444 19.49 -16.89 -12.63
CA THR A 444 19.11 -15.84 -11.70
C THR A 444 17.61 -15.60 -11.79
N ILE A 445 16.92 -15.69 -10.66
CA ILE A 445 15.50 -15.32 -10.55
C ILE A 445 15.47 -13.93 -9.89
N ALA A 446 14.81 -12.97 -10.50
CA ALA A 446 14.76 -11.62 -9.98
C ALA A 446 13.32 -11.07 -9.96
N THR A 447 12.97 -10.28 -8.95
CA THR A 447 11.79 -9.43 -8.99
C THR A 447 12.08 -8.19 -9.83
N ASN A 448 11.07 -7.37 -10.12
CA ASN A 448 11.16 -6.18 -10.98
C ASN A 448 12.35 -5.23 -10.68
N MET A 449 12.88 -5.28 -9.46
CA MET A 449 14.01 -4.45 -9.05
C MET A 449 15.32 -4.73 -9.83
N ALA A 450 15.49 -5.91 -10.38
CA ALA A 450 16.75 -6.31 -11.07
C ALA A 450 16.78 -5.96 -12.56
N GLY A 451 15.72 -5.38 -13.12
CA GLY A 451 15.65 -4.96 -14.51
C GLY A 451 16.22 -3.56 -14.78
N ARG A 452 16.58 -2.83 -13.74
CA ARG A 452 17.06 -1.45 -13.82
C ARG A 452 18.47 -1.40 -13.20
N GLY A 453 19.46 -1.37 -14.05
CA GLY A 453 20.89 -1.49 -13.73
C GLY A 453 21.42 -0.42 -12.79
#